data_dcc0fe17db4986a749243c7c6ff668c3
#
_entry.id   dcc0fe17db4986a749243c7c6ff668c3
#
_cell.length_a   1.000
_cell.length_b   1.000
_cell.length_c   1.000
_cell.angle_alpha   90.00
_cell.angle_beta   90.00
_cell.angle_gamma   90.00
#
_symmetry.space_group_name_H-M   'P 1'
#
loop_
_entity.id
_entity.type
_entity.pdbx_description
1 polymer ?
#
loop_
_entity_poly.entity_id
_entity_poly.type
_entity_poly.pdbx_seq_one_letter_code
_entity_poly.pdbx_strand_id
1 'polypeptide(L)'
;MHWLVENEAGEAVACCRGLDFGEEIHIGRVAVLKPYRGQHVGALMMREIEKDPHLARFKKIVLHAQAQVEGFYASLGYTTVSEPFYEAGIRHVTMEKVL
;
A
#
# COMPACT_ATOMS: atom_id res chain seq x y z
N MET A 1 -4.92 8.03 -8.92
CA MET A 1 -3.58 7.54 -9.29
C MET A 1 -3.55 6.02 -9.20
N HIS A 2 -2.80 5.41 -10.10
CA HIS A 2 -2.61 3.96 -10.09
C HIS A 2 -1.14 3.64 -10.27
N TRP A 3 -0.68 2.58 -9.61
CA TRP A 3 0.67 2.05 -9.78
C TRP A 3 0.59 0.59 -10.18
N LEU A 4 1.47 0.20 -11.09
CA LEU A 4 1.57 -1.17 -11.59
C LEU A 4 3.01 -1.65 -11.48
N VAL A 5 3.18 -2.92 -11.16
CA VAL A 5 4.46 -3.62 -11.34
C VAL A 5 4.27 -4.61 -12.47
N GLU A 6 5.15 -4.58 -13.44
CA GLU A 6 5.11 -5.47 -14.60
C GLU A 6 6.29 -6.43 -14.58
N ASN A 7 6.07 -7.65 -15.13
CA ASN A 7 7.15 -8.58 -15.35
C ASN A 7 7.87 -8.28 -16.68
N GLU A 8 8.86 -9.08 -17.03
CA GLU A 8 9.62 -8.89 -18.27
C GLU A 8 8.77 -9.01 -19.54
N ALA A 9 7.65 -9.73 -19.47
CA ALA A 9 6.72 -9.88 -20.59
C ALA A 9 5.73 -8.71 -20.70
N GLY A 10 5.81 -7.71 -19.81
CA GLY A 10 4.90 -6.58 -19.79
C GLY A 10 3.56 -6.85 -19.13
N GLU A 11 3.42 -7.97 -18.41
CA GLU A 11 2.19 -8.32 -17.71
C GLU A 11 2.16 -7.65 -16.33
N ALA A 12 1.03 -7.04 -15.96
CA ALA A 12 0.86 -6.46 -14.64
C ALA A 12 0.76 -7.57 -13.60
N VAL A 13 1.70 -7.61 -12.65
CA VAL A 13 1.77 -8.62 -11.60
C VAL A 13 1.42 -8.09 -10.23
N ALA A 14 1.38 -6.77 -10.07
CA ALA A 14 0.91 -6.10 -8.86
C ALA A 14 0.34 -4.75 -9.22
N CYS A 15 -0.60 -4.27 -8.40
CA CYS A 15 -1.19 -2.94 -8.59
C CYS A 15 -1.69 -2.39 -7.27
N CYS A 16 -1.89 -1.08 -7.25
CA CYS A 16 -2.60 -0.39 -6.17
C CYS A 16 -3.15 0.93 -6.67
N ARG A 17 -3.98 1.57 -5.84
CA ARG A 17 -4.64 2.83 -6.16
C ARG A 17 -4.36 3.85 -5.06
N GLY A 18 -4.13 5.11 -5.46
CA GLY A 18 -4.04 6.23 -4.53
C GLY A 18 -5.22 7.16 -4.70
N LEU A 19 -5.80 7.58 -3.58
CA LEU A 19 -6.86 8.60 -3.53
C LEU A 19 -6.33 9.82 -2.80
N ASP A 20 -6.53 10.99 -3.39
CA ASP A 20 -6.09 12.27 -2.87
C ASP A 20 -7.09 12.80 -1.83
N PHE A 21 -6.62 13.00 -0.60
CA PHE A 21 -7.38 13.59 0.49
C PHE A 21 -6.72 14.88 1.00
N GLY A 22 -6.13 15.68 0.09
CA GLY A 22 -5.48 16.94 0.42
C GLY A 22 -4.03 16.75 0.85
N GLU A 23 -3.76 16.69 2.15
CA GLU A 23 -2.40 16.53 2.67
C GLU A 23 -1.99 15.06 2.79
N GLU A 24 -2.92 14.13 2.65
CA GLU A 24 -2.64 12.72 2.74
C GLU A 24 -3.14 11.98 1.51
N ILE A 25 -2.42 10.93 1.13
CA ILE A 25 -2.84 10.03 0.05
C ILE A 25 -3.21 8.69 0.68
N HIS A 26 -4.40 8.19 0.32
CA HIS A 26 -4.89 6.91 0.79
C HIS A 26 -4.60 5.84 -0.25
N ILE A 27 -3.75 4.89 0.08
CA ILE A 27 -3.40 3.77 -0.79
C ILE A 27 -4.36 2.62 -0.51
N GLY A 28 -4.97 2.10 -1.56
CA GLY A 28 -5.90 0.99 -1.45
C GLY A 28 -5.83 0.05 -2.64
N ARG A 29 -6.62 -1.00 -2.57
CA ARG A 29 -6.69 -2.03 -3.62
C ARG A 29 -5.32 -2.59 -3.99
N VAL A 30 -4.48 -2.79 -2.97
CA VAL A 30 -3.18 -3.41 -3.14
C VAL A 30 -3.39 -4.88 -3.48
N ALA A 31 -2.87 -5.29 -4.63
CA ALA A 31 -3.02 -6.66 -5.10
C ALA A 31 -1.72 -7.13 -5.75
N VAL A 32 -1.34 -8.37 -5.45
CA VAL A 32 -0.21 -9.05 -6.07
C VAL A 32 -0.72 -10.38 -6.60
N LEU A 33 -0.44 -10.71 -7.85
CA LEU A 33 -0.84 -11.99 -8.44
C LEU A 33 -0.23 -13.13 -7.65
N LYS A 34 -1.02 -14.20 -7.45
CA LYS A 34 -0.64 -15.33 -6.60
C LYS A 34 0.75 -15.90 -6.87
N PRO A 35 1.16 -16.12 -8.14
CA PRO A 35 2.51 -16.65 -8.43
C PRO A 35 3.66 -15.75 -7.98
N TYR A 36 3.38 -14.45 -7.76
CA TYR A 36 4.39 -13.45 -7.40
C TYR A 36 4.37 -13.09 -5.91
N ARG A 37 3.46 -13.68 -5.13
CA ARG A 37 3.42 -13.47 -3.68
C ARG A 37 4.63 -14.15 -3.04
N GLY A 38 5.16 -13.51 -2.01
CA GLY A 38 6.35 -14.01 -1.32
C GLY A 38 7.66 -13.68 -2.02
N GLN A 39 7.62 -12.93 -3.13
CA GLN A 39 8.81 -12.51 -3.88
C GLN A 39 9.16 -11.03 -3.66
N HIS A 40 8.66 -10.43 -2.60
CA HIS A 40 8.87 -9.02 -2.24
C HIS A 40 8.35 -8.01 -3.27
N VAL A 41 7.46 -8.42 -4.18
CA VAL A 41 6.88 -7.54 -5.20
C VAL A 41 6.04 -6.43 -4.55
N GLY A 42 5.26 -6.76 -3.52
CA GLY A 42 4.48 -5.77 -2.79
C GLY A 42 5.37 -4.73 -2.12
N ALA A 43 6.48 -5.16 -1.51
CA ALA A 43 7.44 -4.24 -0.89
C ALA A 43 8.10 -3.34 -1.93
N LEU A 44 8.47 -3.88 -3.08
CA LEU A 44 9.01 -3.10 -4.19
C LEU A 44 8.03 -2.03 -4.64
N MET A 45 6.76 -2.41 -4.85
CA MET A 45 5.71 -1.48 -5.27
C MET A 45 5.53 -0.36 -4.26
N MET A 46 5.45 -0.67 -2.97
CA MET A 46 5.27 0.35 -1.93
C MET A 46 6.47 1.30 -1.86
N ARG A 47 7.68 0.80 -2.05
CA ARG A 47 8.88 1.64 -2.09
C ARG A 47 8.91 2.55 -3.31
N GLU A 48 8.51 2.04 -4.47
CA GLU A 48 8.45 2.85 -5.69
C GLU A 48 7.40 3.95 -5.62
N ILE A 49 6.27 3.70 -4.96
CA ILE A 49 5.25 4.72 -4.69
C ILE A 49 5.86 5.89 -3.94
N GLU A 50 6.65 5.63 -2.91
CA GLU A 50 7.27 6.69 -2.10
C GLU A 50 8.28 7.53 -2.87
N LYS A 51 8.82 7.00 -3.96
CA LYS A 51 9.77 7.72 -4.82
C LYS A 51 9.08 8.51 -5.94
N ASP A 52 7.77 8.30 -6.13
CA ASP A 52 7.03 8.98 -7.18
C ASP A 52 6.98 10.48 -6.89
N PRO A 53 7.43 11.34 -7.83
CA PRO A 53 7.39 12.79 -7.63
C PRO A 53 5.99 13.35 -7.35
N HIS A 54 4.94 12.67 -7.81
CA HIS A 54 3.56 13.07 -7.55
C HIS A 54 3.19 13.00 -6.07
N LEU A 55 3.94 12.25 -5.26
CA LEU A 55 3.71 12.18 -3.82
C LEU A 55 4.39 13.30 -3.03
N ALA A 56 5.20 14.14 -3.68
CA ALA A 56 5.95 15.20 -2.99
C ALA A 56 5.05 16.21 -2.25
N ARG A 57 3.81 16.40 -2.72
CA ARG A 57 2.87 17.34 -2.08
C ARG A 57 2.11 16.76 -0.89
N PHE A 58 2.19 15.45 -0.68
CA PHE A 58 1.51 14.79 0.43
C PHE A 58 2.42 14.71 1.65
N LYS A 59 1.84 14.84 2.84
CA LYS A 59 2.58 14.73 4.10
C LYS A 59 2.68 13.29 4.58
N LYS A 60 1.70 12.45 4.23
CA LYS A 60 1.69 11.06 4.65
C LYS A 60 0.87 10.17 3.74
N ILE A 61 1.19 8.89 3.80
CA ILE A 61 0.42 7.81 3.19
C ILE A 61 -0.44 7.18 4.29
N VAL A 62 -1.72 6.95 3.98
CA VAL A 62 -2.66 6.25 4.87
C VAL A 62 -3.19 5.04 4.13
N LEU A 63 -3.33 3.93 4.84
CA LEU A 63 -3.94 2.73 4.27
C LEU A 63 -4.73 1.95 5.32
N HIS A 64 -5.69 1.14 4.85
CA HIS A 64 -6.40 0.18 5.67
C HIS A 64 -5.78 -1.18 5.41
N ALA A 65 -5.03 -1.68 6.40
CA ALA A 65 -4.34 -2.95 6.29
C ALA A 65 -5.18 -4.05 6.91
N GLN A 66 -5.32 -5.19 6.20
CA GLN A 66 -5.87 -6.37 6.84
C GLN A 66 -4.96 -6.75 8.01
N ALA A 67 -5.55 -7.14 9.13
CA ALA A 67 -4.79 -7.42 10.36
C ALA A 67 -3.65 -8.41 10.15
N GLN A 68 -3.84 -9.39 9.27
CA GLN A 68 -2.83 -10.42 8.99
C GLN A 68 -1.58 -9.89 8.28
N VAL A 69 -1.66 -8.71 7.65
CA VAL A 69 -0.50 -8.10 6.95
C VAL A 69 -0.01 -6.84 7.65
N GLU A 70 -0.49 -6.56 8.85
CA GLU A 70 -0.04 -5.43 9.64
C GLU A 70 1.49 -5.43 9.82
N GLY A 71 2.07 -6.59 10.12
CA GLY A 71 3.52 -6.72 10.28
C GLY A 71 4.30 -6.42 9.00
N PHE A 72 3.73 -6.76 7.86
CA PHE A 72 4.35 -6.44 6.56
C PHE A 72 4.48 -4.93 6.39
N TYR A 73 3.40 -4.18 6.62
CA TYR A 73 3.45 -2.73 6.50
C TYR A 73 4.31 -2.09 7.58
N ALA A 74 4.28 -2.64 8.81
CA ALA A 74 5.16 -2.16 9.88
C ALA A 74 6.64 -2.28 9.48
N SER A 75 7.02 -3.35 8.80
CA SER A 75 8.38 -3.54 8.32
C SER A 75 8.80 -2.50 7.28
N LEU A 76 7.83 -1.87 6.62
CA LEU A 76 8.06 -0.81 5.63
C LEU A 76 8.02 0.59 6.25
N GLY A 77 7.87 0.69 7.56
CA GLY A 77 7.87 1.96 8.27
C GLY A 77 6.49 2.54 8.57
N TYR A 78 5.42 1.78 8.35
CA TYR A 78 4.06 2.21 8.67
C TYR A 78 3.77 1.97 10.15
N THR A 79 2.95 2.85 10.72
CA THR A 79 2.51 2.78 12.13
C THR A 79 1.01 2.61 12.19
N THR A 80 0.54 1.69 13.02
CA THR A 80 -0.89 1.51 13.29
C THR A 80 -1.40 2.68 14.10
N VAL A 81 -2.48 3.32 13.63
CA VAL A 81 -3.04 4.53 14.25
C VAL A 81 -4.52 4.40 14.61
N SER A 82 -5.09 3.21 14.53
CA SER A 82 -6.48 2.97 14.90
C SER A 82 -6.64 1.68 15.70
N GLU A 83 -7.77 1.59 16.39
CA GLU A 83 -8.25 0.30 16.91
C GLU A 83 -8.66 -0.57 15.72
N PRO A 84 -8.67 -1.91 15.89
CA PRO A 84 -9.16 -2.80 14.85
C PRO A 84 -10.62 -2.50 14.50
N PHE A 85 -10.94 -2.62 13.20
CA PHE A 85 -12.30 -2.48 12.70
C PHE A 85 -12.54 -3.52 11.61
N TYR A 86 -13.82 -3.73 11.27
CA TYR A 86 -14.18 -4.68 10.22
C TYR A 86 -14.56 -3.94 8.95
N GLU A 87 -14.00 -4.37 7.83
CA GLU A 87 -14.28 -3.84 6.50
C GLU A 87 -14.46 -5.04 5.57
N ALA A 88 -15.59 -5.10 4.90
CA ALA A 88 -15.97 -6.27 4.07
C ALA A 88 -15.87 -7.60 4.83
N GLY A 89 -16.21 -7.61 6.15
CA GLY A 89 -16.16 -8.79 6.99
C GLY A 89 -14.76 -9.23 7.43
N ILE A 90 -13.73 -8.44 7.09
CA ILE A 90 -12.33 -8.77 7.42
C ILE A 90 -11.80 -7.74 8.41
N ARG A 91 -11.06 -8.20 9.41
CA ARG A 91 -10.46 -7.34 10.42
C ARG A 91 -9.33 -6.50 9.82
N HIS A 92 -9.40 -5.19 10.00
CA HIS A 92 -8.44 -4.21 9.49
C HIS A 92 -7.94 -3.29 10.59
N VAL A 93 -6.84 -2.61 10.31
CA VAL A 93 -6.36 -1.45 11.09
C VAL A 93 -5.98 -0.34 10.12
N THR A 94 -6.10 0.91 10.57
CA THR A 94 -5.56 2.04 9.81
C THR A 94 -4.09 2.19 10.12
N MET A 95 -3.27 2.31 9.10
CA MET A 95 -1.84 2.53 9.24
C MET A 95 -1.41 3.75 8.43
N GLU A 96 -0.36 4.41 8.89
CA GLU A 96 0.17 5.58 8.17
C GLU A 96 1.69 5.62 8.20
N LYS A 97 2.24 6.31 7.20
CA LYS A 97 3.67 6.60 7.13
C LYS A 97 3.85 8.06 6.75
N VAL A 98 4.60 8.81 7.56
CA VAL A 98 4.94 10.20 7.28
C VAL A 98 6.00 10.22 6.17
N LEU A 99 5.75 11.04 5.15
CA LEU A 99 6.66 11.20 4.02
C LEU A 99 7.71 12.29 4.25
#